data_f673771bdad5ba1cd72f904eb80dc65e
#
_entry.id   f673771bdad5ba1cd72f904eb80dc65e
#
_cell.length_a   1.000
_cell.length_b   1.000
_cell.length_c   1.000
_cell.angle_alpha   90.00
_cell.angle_beta   90.00
_cell.angle_gamma   90.00
#
_symmetry.space_group_name_H-M   'P 1'
#
loop_
_entity.id
_entity.type
_entity.pdbx_description
1 polymer ?
#
loop_
_entity_poly.entity_id
_entity_poly.type
_entity_poly.pdbx_seq_one_letter_code
_entity_poly.pdbx_strand_id
1 'polypeptide(L)'
;MISKRRDDKGRVLQQGEWQEPSGRYRYKYTDSLGKCKILYSWRLTEADKMPEGKRADLSLREKERKVQSLQMQGITGSNITVLELVERYLSLKTGVKHNTLANYKFVVNVLKKEEFAYKKVDDVKLSDAKIFLIKLQRDGRGYSSIHSIRGVVRPAFQMAVDDDLILKNPFGFELGTVLVNDSQKRQAVSLEDEAKFLEFVKNDPHYNQYYDAFYILFKTGLRISEFCGLTVKDLDFKEDIINVNHQLQRTREMKYIIVSTKTTSGTRLLPMESDVKEAFLRILKNRRKPKREPMVDGYGGFLFLDKNGRPMVALHWEKYMQHAREKYNREHLLQLPPITPHVCRHTYCTNMANSGMNPKTLQYLMGHSDISVTLNIYTHTGYDDAKKELARLKEARDELEKKKFVTQKHAQITHVSLIS
;
A
#
# COMPACT_ATOMS: atom_id res chain seq x y z
N MET A 1 -26.99 -16.27 62.36
CA MET A 1 -26.77 -14.97 61.69
C MET A 1 -25.32 -14.87 61.33
N ILE A 2 -24.94 -14.79 60.05
CA ILE A 2 -23.56 -14.63 59.63
C ILE A 2 -23.17 -13.18 59.94
N SER A 3 -22.24 -12.97 60.87
CA SER A 3 -21.77 -11.63 61.26
C SER A 3 -21.14 -10.97 60.01
N LYS A 4 -21.69 -9.83 59.59
CA LYS A 4 -21.16 -9.04 58.47
C LYS A 4 -19.76 -8.51 58.85
N ARG A 5 -18.72 -8.85 58.08
CA ARG A 5 -17.36 -8.36 58.28
C ARG A 5 -17.34 -6.82 58.17
N ARG A 6 -16.57 -6.17 59.07
CA ARG A 6 -16.40 -4.73 59.10
C ARG A 6 -14.92 -4.36 58.99
N ASP A 7 -14.65 -3.19 58.46
CA ASP A 7 -13.30 -2.62 58.47
C ASP A 7 -12.98 -1.94 59.81
N ASP A 8 -11.80 -1.38 59.92
CA ASP A 8 -11.33 -0.64 61.10
C ASP A 8 -12.14 0.64 61.38
N LYS A 9 -12.87 1.15 60.38
CA LYS A 9 -13.80 2.27 60.53
C LYS A 9 -15.25 1.84 60.79
N GLY A 10 -15.50 0.56 61.05
CA GLY A 10 -16.82 0.01 61.34
C GLY A 10 -17.73 -0.19 60.10
N ARG A 11 -17.22 0.03 58.89
CA ARG A 11 -17.99 -0.08 57.63
C ARG A 11 -18.14 -1.54 57.23
N VAL A 12 -19.30 -1.91 56.71
CA VAL A 12 -19.56 -3.27 56.23
C VAL A 12 -18.80 -3.52 54.93
N LEU A 13 -17.98 -4.59 54.94
CA LEU A 13 -17.30 -5.10 53.78
C LEU A 13 -18.23 -6.02 52.97
N GLN A 14 -18.21 -5.87 51.65
CA GLN A 14 -18.99 -6.69 50.73
C GLN A 14 -18.33 -8.06 50.50
N GLN A 15 -19.02 -8.94 49.80
CA GLN A 15 -18.49 -10.26 49.50
C GLN A 15 -17.24 -10.14 48.61
N GLY A 16 -16.14 -10.75 48.99
CA GLY A 16 -14.84 -10.65 48.30
C GLY A 16 -13.95 -9.51 48.80
N GLU A 17 -14.52 -8.49 49.50
CA GLU A 17 -13.75 -7.41 50.11
C GLU A 17 -13.09 -7.87 51.42
N TRP A 18 -11.88 -7.39 51.68
CA TRP A 18 -11.12 -7.62 52.90
C TRP A 18 -10.18 -6.46 53.18
N GLN A 19 -9.99 -6.12 54.47
CA GLN A 19 -8.92 -5.20 54.91
C GLN A 19 -7.77 -5.99 55.52
N GLU A 20 -6.55 -5.74 55.04
CA GLU A 20 -5.32 -6.33 55.59
C GLU A 20 -4.90 -5.59 56.84
N PRO A 21 -4.09 -6.21 57.70
CA PRO A 21 -3.53 -5.54 58.90
C PRO A 21 -2.73 -4.28 58.58
N SER A 22 -2.23 -4.13 57.36
CA SER A 22 -1.55 -2.94 56.87
C SER A 22 -2.49 -1.74 56.61
N GLY A 23 -3.82 -1.93 56.74
CA GLY A 23 -4.84 -0.97 56.39
C GLY A 23 -5.20 -0.95 54.91
N ARG A 24 -4.55 -1.78 54.09
CA ARG A 24 -4.83 -1.92 52.67
C ARG A 24 -6.06 -2.78 52.44
N TYR A 25 -6.95 -2.35 51.53
CA TYR A 25 -8.10 -3.14 51.12
C TYR A 25 -7.77 -4.03 49.95
N ARG A 26 -8.37 -5.22 49.90
CA ARG A 26 -8.30 -6.16 48.78
C ARG A 26 -9.69 -6.68 48.42
N TYR A 27 -9.87 -6.96 47.13
CA TYR A 27 -11.08 -7.60 46.58
C TYR A 27 -10.66 -8.83 45.78
N LYS A 28 -11.17 -10.00 46.18
CA LYS A 28 -10.93 -11.26 45.49
C LYS A 28 -12.12 -11.60 44.62
N TYR A 29 -11.90 -11.80 43.32
CA TYR A 29 -12.91 -12.20 42.37
C TYR A 29 -12.37 -13.26 41.41
N THR A 30 -13.28 -13.96 40.72
CA THR A 30 -12.97 -14.90 39.67
C THR A 30 -13.27 -14.24 38.33
N ASP A 31 -12.30 -14.21 37.40
CA ASP A 31 -12.52 -13.69 36.07
C ASP A 31 -13.36 -14.66 35.22
N SER A 32 -13.75 -14.22 34.01
CA SER A 32 -14.57 -15.01 33.06
C SER A 32 -13.87 -16.28 32.56
N LEU A 33 -12.55 -16.40 32.75
CA LEU A 33 -11.77 -17.61 32.44
C LEU A 33 -11.64 -18.57 33.66
N GLY A 34 -12.36 -18.30 34.76
CA GLY A 34 -12.29 -19.11 35.97
C GLY A 34 -11.04 -18.87 36.83
N LYS A 35 -10.19 -17.90 36.52
CA LYS A 35 -8.99 -17.58 37.27
C LYS A 35 -9.29 -16.60 38.40
N CYS A 36 -8.76 -16.92 39.61
CA CYS A 36 -8.88 -16.06 40.75
C CYS A 36 -7.92 -14.87 40.64
N LYS A 37 -8.45 -13.64 40.76
CA LYS A 37 -7.68 -12.37 40.76
C LYS A 37 -7.95 -11.57 42.02
N ILE A 38 -7.02 -10.69 42.37
CA ILE A 38 -7.12 -9.83 43.57
C ILE A 38 -6.82 -8.41 43.15
N LEU A 39 -7.73 -7.48 43.51
CA LEU A 39 -7.49 -6.04 43.44
C LEU A 39 -7.07 -5.51 44.79
N TYR A 40 -6.26 -4.48 44.80
CA TYR A 40 -5.80 -3.80 45.97
C TYR A 40 -6.03 -2.29 45.90
N SER A 41 -6.39 -1.65 47.01
CA SER A 41 -6.42 -0.19 47.15
C SER A 41 -6.19 0.22 48.61
N TRP A 42 -5.66 1.41 48.82
CA TRP A 42 -5.54 2.03 50.14
C TRP A 42 -6.83 2.72 50.59
N ARG A 43 -7.80 2.84 49.71
CA ARG A 43 -9.13 3.44 49.97
C ARG A 43 -10.23 2.44 49.68
N LEU A 44 -11.22 2.35 50.55
CA LEU A 44 -12.39 1.53 50.27
C LEU A 44 -13.36 2.23 49.33
N THR A 45 -13.61 3.52 49.54
CA THR A 45 -14.53 4.36 48.80
C THR A 45 -13.84 5.64 48.28
N GLU A 46 -14.47 6.33 47.36
CA GLU A 46 -14.02 7.63 46.81
C GLU A 46 -13.85 8.70 47.88
N ALA A 47 -14.67 8.66 48.93
CA ALA A 47 -14.63 9.60 50.08
C ALA A 47 -13.41 9.40 51.02
N ASP A 48 -12.70 8.27 50.93
CA ASP A 48 -11.54 8.02 51.74
C ASP A 48 -10.34 8.87 51.30
N LYS A 49 -9.66 9.51 52.24
CA LYS A 49 -8.39 10.18 51.96
C LYS A 49 -7.28 9.17 51.71
N MET A 50 -6.39 9.49 50.80
CA MET A 50 -5.22 8.69 50.52
C MET A 50 -4.25 8.78 51.72
N PRO A 51 -3.67 7.65 52.20
CA PRO A 51 -2.66 7.71 53.21
C PRO A 51 -1.43 8.49 52.75
N GLU A 52 -0.78 9.17 53.71
CA GLU A 52 0.41 9.99 53.44
C GLU A 52 1.54 9.14 52.84
N GLY A 53 2.25 9.66 51.85
CA GLY A 53 3.32 8.97 51.11
C GLY A 53 2.88 7.90 50.12
N LYS A 54 1.57 7.74 49.87
CA LYS A 54 1.07 6.79 48.84
C LYS A 54 0.65 7.53 47.58
N ARG A 55 0.91 6.91 46.40
CA ARG A 55 0.46 7.44 45.08
C ARG A 55 -1.05 7.45 45.01
N ALA A 56 -1.59 8.47 44.36
CA ALA A 56 -3.01 8.56 44.05
C ALA A 56 -3.46 7.32 43.25
N ASP A 57 -4.51 6.67 43.72
CA ASP A 57 -5.08 5.45 43.10
C ASP A 57 -6.60 5.45 43.31
N LEU A 58 -7.31 4.71 42.46
CA LEU A 58 -8.75 4.49 42.60
C LEU A 58 -9.06 3.76 43.91
N SER A 59 -10.21 4.04 44.52
CA SER A 59 -10.71 3.28 45.64
C SER A 59 -11.03 1.83 45.23
N LEU A 60 -11.10 0.92 46.21
CA LEU A 60 -11.38 -0.48 45.94
C LEU A 60 -12.71 -0.64 45.22
N ARG A 61 -13.76 0.03 45.68
CA ARG A 61 -15.11 -0.05 45.07
C ARG A 61 -15.22 0.58 43.69
N GLU A 62 -14.40 1.58 43.35
CA GLU A 62 -14.28 2.05 41.96
C GLU A 62 -13.66 0.98 41.06
N LYS A 63 -12.61 0.31 41.54
CA LYS A 63 -11.97 -0.81 40.83
C LYS A 63 -12.92 -1.99 40.65
N GLU A 64 -13.68 -2.32 41.69
CA GLU A 64 -14.72 -3.38 41.64
C GLU A 64 -15.80 -3.08 40.62
N ARG A 65 -16.39 -1.86 40.67
CA ARG A 65 -17.40 -1.43 39.69
C ARG A 65 -16.88 -1.51 38.27
N LYS A 66 -15.61 -1.11 38.06
CA LYS A 66 -14.95 -1.21 36.74
C LYS A 66 -14.83 -2.67 36.31
N VAL A 67 -14.39 -3.57 37.18
CA VAL A 67 -14.26 -5.00 36.85
C VAL A 67 -15.61 -5.66 36.62
N GLN A 68 -16.62 -5.38 37.46
CA GLN A 68 -17.97 -5.91 37.31
C GLN A 68 -18.61 -5.41 36.00
N SER A 69 -18.40 -4.14 35.63
CA SER A 69 -18.85 -3.61 34.35
C SER A 69 -18.22 -4.32 33.16
N LEU A 70 -16.91 -4.62 33.23
CA LEU A 70 -16.19 -5.37 32.19
C LEU A 70 -16.66 -6.83 32.14
N GLN A 71 -16.89 -7.46 33.29
CA GLN A 71 -17.41 -8.84 33.35
C GLN A 71 -18.86 -8.96 32.82
N MET A 72 -19.73 -7.99 33.15
CA MET A 72 -21.10 -7.92 32.61
C MET A 72 -21.13 -7.72 31.09
N GLN A 73 -20.09 -7.14 30.53
CA GLN A 73 -19.90 -6.93 29.09
C GLN A 73 -19.11 -8.07 28.42
N GLY A 74 -18.81 -9.16 29.17
CA GLY A 74 -18.07 -10.32 28.64
C GLY A 74 -16.58 -10.06 28.40
N ILE A 75 -16.03 -8.93 28.90
CA ILE A 75 -14.65 -8.54 28.60
C ILE A 75 -13.70 -9.13 29.63
N THR A 76 -12.82 -9.99 29.18
CA THR A 76 -11.67 -10.49 29.95
C THR A 76 -10.52 -9.54 29.83
N GLY A 77 -10.15 -8.87 30.91
CA GLY A 77 -8.92 -8.08 30.95
C GLY A 77 -7.72 -8.92 30.46
N SER A 78 -7.06 -8.48 29.39
CA SER A 78 -5.94 -9.19 28.81
C SER A 78 -4.63 -8.68 29.43
N ASN A 79 -3.76 -9.59 29.82
CA ASN A 79 -2.45 -9.23 30.37
C ASN A 79 -1.38 -9.11 29.25
N ILE A 80 -1.81 -9.12 27.98
CA ILE A 80 -0.93 -9.07 26.80
C ILE A 80 -0.53 -7.62 26.47
N THR A 81 0.67 -7.46 25.97
CA THR A 81 1.18 -6.17 25.48
C THR A 81 0.70 -5.90 24.05
N VAL A 82 0.81 -4.64 23.62
CA VAL A 82 0.52 -4.25 22.23
C VAL A 82 1.40 -5.03 21.25
N LEU A 83 2.67 -5.25 21.57
CA LEU A 83 3.58 -6.02 20.73
C LEU A 83 3.11 -7.47 20.58
N GLU A 84 2.80 -8.13 21.67
CA GLU A 84 2.29 -9.51 21.67
C GLU A 84 0.95 -9.63 20.89
N LEU A 85 0.06 -8.64 21.04
CA LEU A 85 -1.19 -8.58 20.27
C LEU A 85 -0.90 -8.51 18.76
N VAL A 86 0.00 -7.63 18.34
CA VAL A 86 0.36 -7.48 16.92
C VAL A 86 1.05 -8.75 16.40
N GLU A 87 1.98 -9.33 17.14
CA GLU A 87 2.65 -10.58 16.76
C GLU A 87 1.64 -11.73 16.64
N ARG A 88 0.67 -11.85 17.57
CA ARG A 88 -0.44 -12.80 17.50
C ARG A 88 -1.31 -12.57 16.27
N TYR A 89 -1.72 -11.33 15.99
CA TYR A 89 -2.48 -10.99 14.79
C TYR A 89 -1.74 -11.40 13.51
N LEU A 90 -0.44 -11.16 13.43
CA LEU A 90 0.38 -11.49 12.28
C LEU A 90 0.57 -13.00 12.10
N SER A 91 0.65 -13.76 13.19
CA SER A 91 0.78 -15.23 13.14
C SER A 91 -0.45 -15.93 12.56
N LEU A 92 -1.62 -15.30 12.65
CA LEU A 92 -2.88 -15.80 12.08
C LEU A 92 -3.01 -15.50 10.56
N LYS A 93 -2.09 -14.73 9.97
CA LYS A 93 -2.12 -14.40 8.55
C LYS A 93 -1.44 -15.49 7.73
N THR A 94 -2.25 -16.26 6.97
CA THR A 94 -1.78 -17.30 6.04
C THR A 94 -1.74 -16.78 4.60
N GLY A 95 -0.95 -17.38 3.72
CA GLY A 95 -0.91 -17.05 2.29
C GLY A 95 -0.37 -15.64 1.97
N VAL A 96 0.36 -15.02 2.87
CA VAL A 96 0.84 -13.64 2.73
C VAL A 96 2.00 -13.56 1.75
N LYS A 97 1.90 -12.64 0.76
CA LYS A 97 2.98 -12.40 -0.21
C LYS A 97 4.24 -11.85 0.46
N HIS A 98 5.42 -12.19 -0.08
CA HIS A 98 6.74 -11.83 0.46
C HIS A 98 6.88 -10.33 0.82
N ASN A 99 6.44 -9.43 -0.05
CA ASN A 99 6.52 -7.98 0.21
C ASN A 99 5.64 -7.53 1.39
N THR A 100 4.50 -8.19 1.61
CA THR A 100 3.63 -7.92 2.76
C THR A 100 4.27 -8.43 4.04
N LEU A 101 4.91 -9.63 4.01
CA LEU A 101 5.71 -10.13 5.14
C LEU A 101 6.86 -9.19 5.50
N ALA A 102 7.53 -8.63 4.48
CA ALA A 102 8.59 -7.65 4.69
C ALA A 102 8.08 -6.37 5.38
N ASN A 103 6.87 -5.91 5.01
CA ASN A 103 6.21 -4.79 5.70
C ASN A 103 5.82 -5.16 7.13
N TYR A 104 5.32 -6.36 7.38
CA TYR A 104 5.00 -6.82 8.74
C TYR A 104 6.24 -6.85 9.63
N LYS A 105 7.35 -7.41 9.13
CA LYS A 105 8.65 -7.37 9.85
C LYS A 105 9.11 -5.95 10.12
N PHE A 106 8.94 -5.02 9.17
CA PHE A 106 9.23 -3.61 9.37
C PHE A 106 8.41 -3.03 10.52
N VAL A 107 7.09 -3.25 10.53
CA VAL A 107 6.20 -2.73 11.58
C VAL A 107 6.57 -3.27 12.95
N VAL A 108 6.80 -4.58 13.08
CA VAL A 108 7.23 -5.20 14.34
C VAL A 108 8.56 -4.60 14.82
N ASN A 109 9.54 -4.41 13.92
CA ASN A 109 10.83 -3.80 14.26
C ASN A 109 10.70 -2.33 14.70
N VAL A 110 9.71 -1.59 14.17
CA VAL A 110 9.41 -0.24 14.66
C VAL A 110 8.80 -0.32 16.06
N LEU A 111 7.79 -1.16 16.24
CA LEU A 111 7.12 -1.31 17.55
C LEU A 111 8.11 -1.70 18.66
N LYS A 112 9.02 -2.63 18.41
CA LYS A 112 10.03 -3.07 19.41
C LYS A 112 10.90 -1.94 19.96
N LYS A 113 10.97 -0.80 19.27
CA LYS A 113 11.73 0.38 19.69
C LYS A 113 10.90 1.40 20.46
N GLU A 114 9.59 1.20 20.56
CA GLU A 114 8.65 2.16 21.13
C GLU A 114 8.09 1.67 22.46
N GLU A 115 8.09 2.53 23.47
CA GLU A 115 7.49 2.24 24.78
C GLU A 115 6.01 1.86 24.69
N PHE A 116 5.31 2.43 23.69
CA PHE A 116 3.92 2.12 23.39
C PHE A 116 3.68 0.62 23.19
N ALA A 117 4.62 -0.10 22.60
CA ALA A 117 4.50 -1.52 22.30
C ALA A 117 4.45 -2.42 23.55
N TYR A 118 4.96 -1.93 24.67
CA TYR A 118 5.01 -2.66 25.94
C TYR A 118 3.88 -2.30 26.90
N LYS A 119 3.00 -1.37 26.51
CA LYS A 119 1.76 -1.11 27.24
C LYS A 119 0.83 -2.31 27.15
N LYS A 120 0.05 -2.55 28.19
CA LYS A 120 -1.03 -3.55 28.16
C LYS A 120 -2.16 -3.08 27.26
N VAL A 121 -2.73 -3.99 26.49
CA VAL A 121 -3.76 -3.70 25.49
C VAL A 121 -4.99 -3.05 26.13
N ASP A 122 -5.40 -3.50 27.32
CA ASP A 122 -6.54 -2.97 28.06
C ASP A 122 -6.30 -1.57 28.67
N ASP A 123 -5.03 -1.18 28.85
CA ASP A 123 -4.65 0.15 29.34
C ASP A 123 -4.51 1.20 28.22
N VAL A 124 -4.50 0.77 26.96
CA VAL A 124 -4.32 1.68 25.81
C VAL A 124 -5.59 2.48 25.55
N LYS A 125 -5.46 3.80 25.65
CA LYS A 125 -6.52 4.76 25.35
C LYS A 125 -6.33 5.34 23.94
N LEU A 126 -7.39 5.94 23.39
CA LEU A 126 -7.35 6.68 22.13
C LEU A 126 -6.24 7.75 22.11
N SER A 127 -6.04 8.44 23.24
CA SER A 127 -4.96 9.43 23.39
C SER A 127 -3.57 8.80 23.24
N ASP A 128 -3.35 7.62 23.80
CA ASP A 128 -2.06 6.93 23.69
C ASP A 128 -1.75 6.54 22.24
N ALA A 129 -2.78 6.05 21.51
CA ALA A 129 -2.65 5.73 20.11
C ALA A 129 -2.31 6.97 19.25
N LYS A 130 -2.95 8.12 19.51
CA LYS A 130 -2.64 9.38 18.85
C LYS A 130 -1.23 9.86 19.16
N ILE A 131 -0.85 9.89 20.45
CA ILE A 131 0.48 10.31 20.91
C ILE A 131 1.57 9.44 20.26
N PHE A 132 1.37 8.12 20.19
CA PHE A 132 2.28 7.21 19.51
C PHE A 132 2.52 7.60 18.05
N LEU A 133 1.45 7.84 17.28
CA LEU A 133 1.59 8.21 15.85
C LEU A 133 2.20 9.60 15.68
N ILE A 134 1.85 10.58 16.51
CA ILE A 134 2.44 11.92 16.52
C ILE A 134 3.95 11.83 16.84
N LYS A 135 4.33 11.01 17.82
CA LYS A 135 5.76 10.77 18.13
C LYS A 135 6.50 10.24 16.92
N LEU A 136 5.94 9.24 16.21
CA LEU A 136 6.57 8.69 15.01
C LEU A 136 6.79 9.76 13.92
N GLN A 137 5.85 10.69 13.72
CA GLN A 137 6.01 11.79 12.76
C GLN A 137 7.08 12.79 13.23
N ARG A 138 7.07 13.17 14.50
CA ARG A 138 8.09 14.04 15.10
C ARG A 138 9.48 13.44 15.02
N ASP A 139 9.61 12.12 15.14
CA ASP A 139 10.86 11.38 14.99
C ASP A 139 11.28 11.18 13.52
N GLY A 140 10.64 11.91 12.58
CA GLY A 140 11.02 11.98 11.16
C GLY A 140 10.41 10.91 10.26
N ARG A 141 9.39 10.17 10.71
CA ARG A 141 8.69 9.22 9.83
C ARG A 141 7.64 9.95 8.99
N GLY A 142 7.70 9.78 7.67
CA GLY A 142 6.69 10.33 6.76
C GLY A 142 5.32 9.67 6.93
N TYR A 143 4.27 10.42 6.59
CA TYR A 143 2.88 10.01 6.68
C TYR A 143 2.58 8.62 6.09
N SER A 144 3.11 8.31 4.90
CA SER A 144 2.91 7.00 4.24
C SER A 144 3.47 5.83 5.05
N SER A 145 4.60 6.03 5.73
CA SER A 145 5.20 5.04 6.63
C SER A 145 4.32 4.79 7.86
N ILE A 146 3.82 5.87 8.46
CA ILE A 146 2.92 5.81 9.61
C ILE A 146 1.57 5.19 9.23
N HIS A 147 1.05 5.51 8.04
CA HIS A 147 -0.15 4.87 7.49
C HIS A 147 0.04 3.35 7.37
N SER A 148 1.20 2.89 6.92
CA SER A 148 1.54 1.46 6.83
C SER A 148 1.62 0.79 8.22
N ILE A 149 2.21 1.48 9.21
CA ILE A 149 2.27 0.99 10.60
C ILE A 149 0.85 0.86 11.18
N ARG A 150 0.04 1.92 11.05
CA ARG A 150 -1.35 1.89 11.50
C ARG A 150 -2.17 0.81 10.79
N GLY A 151 -1.90 0.56 9.49
CA GLY A 151 -2.52 -0.49 8.68
C GLY A 151 -2.30 -1.92 9.22
N VAL A 152 -1.33 -2.12 10.11
CA VAL A 152 -1.09 -3.39 10.83
C VAL A 152 -1.62 -3.32 12.25
N VAL A 153 -1.37 -2.23 12.97
CA VAL A 153 -1.73 -2.09 14.39
C VAL A 153 -3.24 -1.98 14.58
N ARG A 154 -3.95 -1.18 13.74
CA ARG A 154 -5.40 -1.01 13.85
C ARG A 154 -6.18 -2.32 13.69
N PRO A 155 -5.93 -3.18 12.71
CA PRO A 155 -6.60 -4.48 12.61
C PRO A 155 -6.24 -5.43 13.76
N ALA A 156 -5.04 -5.36 14.32
CA ALA A 156 -4.68 -6.14 15.51
C ALA A 156 -5.53 -5.72 16.73
N PHE A 157 -5.74 -4.42 16.92
CA PHE A 157 -6.65 -3.92 17.95
C PHE A 157 -8.12 -4.21 17.64
N GLN A 158 -8.50 -4.31 16.35
CA GLN A 158 -9.84 -4.75 16.00
C GLN A 158 -10.07 -6.21 16.40
N MET A 159 -9.10 -7.08 16.14
CA MET A 159 -9.14 -8.47 16.62
C MET A 159 -9.28 -8.53 18.16
N ALA A 160 -8.62 -7.62 18.89
CA ALA A 160 -8.78 -7.55 20.34
C ALA A 160 -10.20 -7.13 20.78
N VAL A 161 -10.89 -6.31 19.96
CA VAL A 161 -12.32 -5.99 20.17
C VAL A 161 -13.19 -7.21 19.87
N ASP A 162 -12.93 -7.87 18.73
CA ASP A 162 -13.69 -9.04 18.27
C ASP A 162 -13.50 -10.27 19.19
N ASP A 163 -12.33 -10.34 19.87
CA ASP A 163 -12.02 -11.35 20.91
C ASP A 163 -12.46 -10.92 22.33
N ASP A 164 -13.26 -9.86 22.49
CA ASP A 164 -13.73 -9.32 23.76
C ASP A 164 -12.64 -8.98 24.78
N LEU A 165 -11.44 -8.65 24.31
CA LEU A 165 -10.32 -8.23 25.18
C LEU A 165 -10.44 -6.75 25.56
N ILE A 166 -11.01 -5.93 24.68
CA ILE A 166 -11.22 -4.48 24.86
C ILE A 166 -12.56 -4.05 24.25
N LEU A 167 -13.17 -3.00 24.78
CA LEU A 167 -14.47 -2.47 24.31
C LEU A 167 -14.42 -1.75 22.97
N LYS A 168 -13.34 -1.00 22.73
CA LYS A 168 -13.23 -0.12 21.56
C LYS A 168 -11.81 -0.11 21.02
N ASN A 169 -11.71 -0.07 19.72
CA ASN A 169 -10.42 0.06 19.05
C ASN A 169 -9.85 1.48 19.25
N PRO A 170 -8.70 1.65 19.93
CA PRO A 170 -8.10 2.96 20.17
C PRO A 170 -7.57 3.63 18.89
N PHE A 171 -7.45 2.90 17.76
CA PHE A 171 -7.08 3.43 16.45
C PHE A 171 -8.30 3.72 15.55
N GLY A 172 -9.50 3.82 16.10
CA GLY A 172 -10.77 4.09 15.39
C GLY A 172 -10.96 5.55 14.93
N PHE A 173 -9.90 6.27 14.58
CA PHE A 173 -9.94 7.65 14.09
C PHE A 173 -9.33 7.77 12.69
N GLU A 174 -9.62 8.86 11.98
CA GLU A 174 -8.97 9.16 10.70
C GLU A 174 -7.56 9.72 10.90
N LEU A 175 -6.59 9.19 10.17
CA LEU A 175 -5.19 9.57 10.33
C LEU A 175 -4.93 11.05 10.00
N GLY A 176 -5.61 11.59 8.97
CA GLY A 176 -5.48 12.98 8.55
C GLY A 176 -5.99 14.00 9.56
N THR A 177 -6.77 13.58 10.58
CA THR A 177 -7.19 14.47 11.69
C THR A 177 -6.14 14.59 12.79
N VAL A 178 -5.07 13.78 12.73
CA VAL A 178 -4.04 13.70 13.78
C VAL A 178 -2.66 14.07 13.27
N LEU A 179 -2.37 13.74 12.00
CA LEU A 179 -1.06 13.95 11.39
C LEU A 179 -1.16 14.82 10.16
N VAL A 180 -0.11 15.61 9.93
CA VAL A 180 0.04 16.35 8.69
C VAL A 180 0.42 15.37 7.57
N ASN A 181 -0.31 15.43 6.45
CA ASN A 181 0.02 14.61 5.28
C ASN A 181 1.13 15.30 4.48
N ASP A 182 2.36 14.89 4.73
CA ASP A 182 3.57 15.33 4.04
C ASP A 182 3.89 14.51 2.78
N SER A 183 3.02 13.59 2.39
CA SER A 183 3.24 12.75 1.22
C SER A 183 3.14 13.58 -0.07
N GLN A 184 4.24 13.62 -0.82
CA GLN A 184 4.23 14.24 -2.14
C GLN A 184 3.44 13.38 -3.13
N LYS A 185 2.42 13.97 -3.74
CA LYS A 185 1.71 13.31 -4.85
C LYS A 185 2.68 13.18 -6.03
N ARG A 186 2.84 11.97 -6.52
CA ARG A 186 3.58 11.74 -7.77
C ARG A 186 2.82 12.39 -8.91
N GLN A 187 3.47 13.28 -9.63
CA GLN A 187 2.91 13.93 -10.81
C GLN A 187 3.41 13.23 -12.07
N ALA A 188 2.59 13.25 -13.12
CA ALA A 188 3.02 12.88 -14.45
C ALA A 188 4.07 13.88 -14.93
N VAL A 189 5.01 13.42 -15.72
CA VAL A 189 5.98 14.27 -16.39
C VAL A 189 5.32 14.92 -17.60
N SER A 190 5.64 16.17 -17.91
CA SER A 190 5.16 16.83 -19.11
C SER A 190 5.71 16.13 -20.38
N LEU A 191 4.99 16.24 -21.50
CA LEU A 191 5.48 15.70 -22.79
C LEU A 191 6.84 16.30 -23.18
N GLU A 192 7.07 17.56 -22.83
CA GLU A 192 8.33 18.26 -23.07
C GLU A 192 9.48 17.67 -22.22
N ASP A 193 9.25 17.44 -20.92
CA ASP A 193 10.26 16.85 -20.04
C ASP A 193 10.52 15.38 -20.37
N GLU A 194 9.49 14.61 -20.76
CA GLU A 194 9.67 13.26 -21.30
C GLU A 194 10.58 13.26 -22.52
N ALA A 195 10.30 14.16 -23.49
CA ALA A 195 11.10 14.28 -24.71
C ALA A 195 12.55 14.67 -24.40
N LYS A 196 12.77 15.68 -23.54
CA LYS A 196 14.11 16.11 -23.11
C LYS A 196 14.89 14.98 -22.44
N PHE A 197 14.23 14.24 -21.55
CA PHE A 197 14.87 13.12 -20.86
C PHE A 197 15.27 12.01 -21.84
N LEU A 198 14.35 11.60 -22.71
CA LEU A 198 14.61 10.55 -23.71
C LEU A 198 15.68 10.96 -24.72
N GLU A 199 15.67 12.21 -25.19
CA GLU A 199 16.69 12.76 -26.09
C GLU A 199 18.07 12.76 -25.43
N PHE A 200 18.16 13.23 -24.18
CA PHE A 200 19.40 13.19 -23.41
C PHE A 200 19.92 11.74 -23.27
N VAL A 201 19.06 10.81 -22.84
CA VAL A 201 19.46 9.41 -22.70
C VAL A 201 19.93 8.80 -24.01
N LYS A 202 19.27 9.13 -25.14
CA LYS A 202 19.61 8.64 -26.48
C LYS A 202 21.00 9.08 -26.92
N ASN A 203 21.37 10.31 -26.60
CA ASN A 203 22.63 10.94 -27.03
C ASN A 203 23.78 10.75 -26.04
N ASP A 204 23.50 10.30 -24.80
CA ASP A 204 24.52 10.11 -23.78
C ASP A 204 25.32 8.81 -24.01
N PRO A 205 26.68 8.85 -24.05
CA PRO A 205 27.50 7.66 -24.33
C PRO A 205 27.34 6.51 -23.33
N HIS A 206 26.93 6.81 -22.09
CA HIS A 206 26.75 5.81 -21.05
C HIS A 206 25.31 5.31 -20.97
N TYR A 207 24.31 6.21 -21.09
CA TYR A 207 22.90 5.88 -20.86
C TYR A 207 22.16 5.44 -22.13
N ASN A 208 22.71 5.63 -23.34
CA ASN A 208 22.07 5.24 -24.61
C ASN A 208 21.69 3.75 -24.67
N GLN A 209 22.44 2.89 -24.01
CA GLN A 209 22.14 1.46 -23.91
C GLN A 209 20.80 1.17 -23.18
N TYR A 210 20.28 2.11 -22.40
CA TYR A 210 19.02 2.00 -21.66
C TYR A 210 17.86 2.75 -22.34
N TYR A 211 18.12 3.45 -23.45
CA TYR A 211 17.13 4.26 -24.13
C TYR A 211 15.86 3.49 -24.47
N ASP A 212 15.97 2.36 -25.17
CA ASP A 212 14.82 1.55 -25.57
C ASP A 212 14.01 1.05 -24.38
N ALA A 213 14.66 0.70 -23.29
CA ALA A 213 14.01 0.28 -22.06
C ALA A 213 13.20 1.40 -21.40
N PHE A 214 13.78 2.60 -21.32
CA PHE A 214 13.08 3.78 -20.77
C PHE A 214 11.93 4.21 -21.68
N TYR A 215 12.13 4.17 -23.01
CA TYR A 215 11.09 4.42 -23.98
C TYR A 215 9.89 3.50 -23.81
N ILE A 216 10.10 2.19 -23.74
CA ILE A 216 9.05 1.20 -23.51
C ILE A 216 8.30 1.48 -22.20
N LEU A 217 8.98 1.82 -21.11
CA LEU A 217 8.33 2.14 -19.85
C LEU A 217 7.39 3.35 -19.94
N PHE A 218 7.76 4.39 -20.72
CA PHE A 218 6.90 5.54 -20.99
C PHE A 218 5.73 5.22 -21.93
N LYS A 219 5.91 4.30 -22.87
CA LYS A 219 4.93 4.03 -23.94
C LYS A 219 3.99 2.84 -23.66
N THR A 220 4.25 2.05 -22.62
CA THR A 220 3.42 0.88 -22.30
C THR A 220 2.75 0.94 -20.94
N GLY A 221 3.23 1.79 -20.05
CA GLY A 221 2.74 1.86 -18.68
C GLY A 221 2.92 0.58 -17.86
N LEU A 222 3.78 -0.35 -18.26
CA LEU A 222 4.11 -1.57 -17.51
C LEU A 222 4.56 -1.25 -16.08
N ARG A 223 4.17 -2.11 -15.11
CA ARG A 223 4.80 -2.04 -13.80
C ARG A 223 6.26 -2.48 -13.91
N ILE A 224 7.15 -1.83 -13.19
CA ILE A 224 8.59 -2.15 -13.28
C ILE A 224 8.89 -3.62 -13.02
N SER A 225 8.18 -4.28 -12.11
CA SER A 225 8.37 -5.71 -11.85
C SER A 225 7.82 -6.60 -12.96
N GLU A 226 6.76 -6.18 -13.68
CA GLU A 226 6.26 -6.83 -14.91
C GLU A 226 7.31 -6.69 -16.01
N PHE A 227 7.79 -5.47 -16.26
CA PHE A 227 8.83 -5.18 -17.24
C PHE A 227 10.11 -5.98 -17.01
N CYS A 228 10.59 -6.07 -15.76
CA CYS A 228 11.74 -6.89 -15.41
C CYS A 228 11.49 -8.41 -15.63
N GLY A 229 10.25 -8.84 -15.53
CA GLY A 229 9.84 -10.22 -15.72
C GLY A 229 9.75 -10.65 -17.18
N LEU A 230 9.59 -9.70 -18.11
CA LEU A 230 9.41 -10.03 -19.53
C LEU A 230 10.52 -10.92 -20.06
N THR A 231 10.10 -11.97 -20.74
CA THR A 231 10.95 -12.92 -21.47
C THR A 231 10.71 -12.80 -22.99
N VAL A 232 11.58 -13.38 -23.78
CA VAL A 232 11.40 -13.44 -25.25
C VAL A 232 10.06 -14.09 -25.63
N LYS A 233 9.56 -15.04 -24.83
CA LYS A 233 8.31 -15.76 -25.08
C LYS A 233 7.06 -14.93 -24.83
N ASP A 234 7.18 -13.81 -24.11
CA ASP A 234 6.07 -12.92 -23.79
C ASP A 234 5.81 -11.90 -24.92
N LEU A 235 6.65 -11.88 -25.95
CA LEU A 235 6.55 -10.96 -27.08
C LEU A 235 6.12 -11.71 -28.34
N ASP A 236 4.91 -11.41 -28.82
CA ASP A 236 4.43 -11.90 -30.10
C ASP A 236 4.52 -10.77 -31.13
N PHE A 237 5.52 -10.83 -32.01
CA PHE A 237 5.77 -9.85 -33.05
C PHE A 237 4.91 -10.04 -34.30
N LYS A 238 4.15 -11.15 -34.41
CA LYS A 238 3.20 -11.36 -35.50
C LYS A 238 1.87 -10.70 -35.22
N GLU A 239 1.37 -10.91 -34.00
CA GLU A 239 0.11 -10.37 -33.54
C GLU A 239 0.26 -9.02 -32.81
N ASP A 240 1.48 -8.50 -32.70
CA ASP A 240 1.83 -7.26 -32.00
C ASP A 240 1.31 -7.23 -30.54
N ILE A 241 1.66 -8.28 -29.77
CA ILE A 241 1.18 -8.48 -28.41
C ILE A 241 2.34 -8.59 -27.42
N ILE A 242 2.18 -7.94 -26.26
CA ILE A 242 2.99 -8.16 -25.05
C ILE A 242 2.12 -8.92 -24.05
N ASN A 243 2.53 -10.14 -23.68
CA ASN A 243 1.83 -10.95 -22.69
C ASN A 243 2.34 -10.65 -21.27
N VAL A 244 1.52 -10.02 -20.46
CA VAL A 244 1.86 -9.69 -19.06
C VAL A 244 1.16 -10.69 -18.15
N ASN A 245 1.87 -11.69 -17.65
CA ASN A 245 1.31 -12.77 -16.82
C ASN A 245 2.10 -13.03 -15.54
N HIS A 246 3.29 -12.45 -15.39
CA HIS A 246 4.16 -12.65 -14.23
C HIS A 246 5.01 -11.40 -13.94
N GLN A 247 5.72 -11.44 -12.82
CA GLN A 247 6.60 -10.38 -12.33
C GLN A 247 7.88 -10.98 -11.79
N LEU A 248 9.01 -10.33 -12.07
CA LEU A 248 10.28 -10.65 -11.46
C LEU A 248 10.51 -9.78 -10.23
N GLN A 249 10.83 -10.40 -9.12
CA GLN A 249 11.19 -9.71 -7.88
C GLN A 249 12.48 -10.29 -7.30
N ARG A 250 13.16 -9.50 -6.48
CA ARG A 250 14.31 -9.96 -5.70
C ARG A 250 14.03 -9.74 -4.23
N THR A 251 14.15 -10.78 -3.43
CA THR A 251 13.94 -10.74 -1.98
C THR A 251 15.06 -9.98 -1.27
N ARG A 252 14.89 -9.68 0.01
CA ARG A 252 15.94 -9.07 0.84
C ARG A 252 17.18 -9.97 0.98
N GLU A 253 16.96 -11.26 0.92
CA GLU A 253 18.02 -12.30 0.93
C GLU A 253 18.68 -12.45 -0.45
N MET A 254 18.45 -11.49 -1.37
CA MET A 254 19.02 -11.45 -2.72
C MET A 254 18.58 -12.61 -3.65
N LYS A 255 17.54 -13.37 -3.28
CA LYS A 255 16.97 -14.43 -4.10
C LYS A 255 16.03 -13.84 -5.15
N TYR A 256 16.17 -14.28 -6.39
CA TYR A 256 15.24 -13.96 -7.48
C TYR A 256 14.03 -14.89 -7.41
N ILE A 257 12.85 -14.34 -7.60
CA ILE A 257 11.58 -15.08 -7.59
C ILE A 257 10.67 -14.57 -8.70
N ILE A 258 9.92 -15.47 -9.30
CA ILE A 258 8.77 -15.11 -10.15
C ILE A 258 7.51 -15.11 -9.28
N VAL A 259 6.75 -14.05 -9.38
CA VAL A 259 5.48 -13.91 -8.68
C VAL A 259 4.40 -13.74 -9.73
N SER A 260 3.29 -14.47 -9.60
CA SER A 260 2.09 -14.23 -10.42
C SER A 260 1.64 -12.78 -10.26
N THR A 261 0.96 -12.25 -11.25
CA THR A 261 0.35 -10.92 -11.14
C THR A 261 -0.50 -10.80 -9.87
N LYS A 262 -0.54 -9.61 -9.28
CA LYS A 262 -1.15 -9.41 -7.95
C LYS A 262 -2.67 -9.68 -7.94
N THR A 263 -3.30 -9.55 -9.09
CA THR A 263 -4.75 -9.70 -9.31
C THR A 263 -5.01 -10.34 -10.67
N THR A 264 -6.18 -10.91 -10.88
CA THR A 264 -6.64 -11.41 -12.19
C THR A 264 -6.52 -10.32 -13.27
N SER A 265 -6.84 -9.07 -12.93
CA SER A 265 -6.68 -7.90 -13.81
C SER A 265 -5.20 -7.57 -14.14
N GLY A 266 -4.25 -8.13 -13.41
CA GLY A 266 -2.82 -7.97 -13.68
C GLY A 266 -2.35 -8.82 -14.85
N THR A 267 -2.98 -9.97 -15.11
CA THR A 267 -2.71 -10.80 -16.29
C THR A 267 -3.49 -10.24 -17.47
N ARG A 268 -2.79 -9.77 -18.49
CA ARG A 268 -3.39 -9.08 -19.62
C ARG A 268 -2.49 -9.12 -20.84
N LEU A 269 -3.09 -8.94 -22.00
CA LEU A 269 -2.39 -8.73 -23.26
C LEU A 269 -2.36 -7.23 -23.54
N LEU A 270 -1.18 -6.70 -23.81
CA LEU A 270 -1.02 -5.30 -24.23
C LEU A 270 -0.76 -5.26 -25.74
N PRO A 271 -1.43 -4.39 -26.49
CA PRO A 271 -1.07 -4.13 -27.88
C PRO A 271 0.32 -3.49 -27.93
N MET A 272 1.11 -3.88 -28.92
CA MET A 272 2.46 -3.39 -29.16
C MET A 272 2.41 -2.43 -30.34
N GLU A 273 2.56 -1.12 -30.07
CA GLU A 273 2.65 -0.11 -31.11
C GLU A 273 3.96 -0.29 -31.92
N SER A 274 3.99 0.18 -33.16
CA SER A 274 5.12 -0.04 -34.08
C SER A 274 6.47 0.41 -33.54
N ASP A 275 6.51 1.56 -32.88
CA ASP A 275 7.72 2.14 -32.27
C ASP A 275 8.19 1.36 -31.04
N VAL A 276 7.26 0.83 -30.22
CA VAL A 276 7.53 -0.10 -29.11
C VAL A 276 8.06 -1.43 -29.64
N LYS A 277 7.46 -1.94 -30.73
CA LYS A 277 7.94 -3.14 -31.44
C LYS A 277 9.39 -2.99 -31.88
N GLU A 278 9.71 -1.89 -32.56
CA GLU A 278 11.08 -1.60 -32.96
C GLU A 278 12.05 -1.53 -31.78
N ALA A 279 11.64 -0.89 -30.66
CA ALA A 279 12.46 -0.82 -29.45
C ALA A 279 12.74 -2.24 -28.90
N PHE A 280 11.74 -3.11 -28.83
CA PHE A 280 11.95 -4.51 -28.43
C PHE A 280 12.86 -5.28 -29.39
N LEU A 281 12.71 -5.09 -30.69
CA LEU A 281 13.59 -5.72 -31.68
C LEU A 281 15.06 -5.26 -31.52
N ARG A 282 15.31 -3.99 -31.27
CA ARG A 282 16.67 -3.47 -30.94
C ARG A 282 17.21 -4.08 -29.66
N ILE A 283 16.39 -4.19 -28.61
CA ILE A 283 16.77 -4.84 -27.35
C ILE A 283 17.18 -6.30 -27.60
N LEU A 284 16.36 -7.06 -28.37
CA LEU A 284 16.64 -8.47 -28.67
C LEU A 284 17.91 -8.64 -29.51
N LYS A 285 18.14 -7.76 -30.49
CA LYS A 285 19.35 -7.74 -31.32
C LYS A 285 20.60 -7.52 -30.48
N ASN A 286 20.52 -6.60 -29.50
CA ASN A 286 21.63 -6.20 -28.65
C ASN A 286 21.69 -6.99 -27.32
N ARG A 287 20.76 -7.95 -27.13
CA ARG A 287 20.69 -8.73 -25.90
C ARG A 287 21.97 -9.54 -25.71
N ARG A 288 22.54 -9.45 -24.52
CA ARG A 288 23.69 -10.28 -24.14
C ARG A 288 23.31 -11.76 -24.21
N LYS A 289 24.13 -12.57 -24.83
CA LYS A 289 23.97 -14.03 -24.89
C LYS A 289 24.86 -14.64 -23.82
N PRO A 290 24.35 -14.98 -22.63
CA PRO A 290 25.16 -15.62 -21.59
C PRO A 290 25.50 -17.04 -22.00
N LYS A 291 26.65 -17.58 -21.52
CA LYS A 291 27.03 -19.01 -21.75
C LYS A 291 25.95 -19.98 -21.27
N ARG A 292 25.25 -19.63 -20.22
CA ARG A 292 24.10 -20.36 -19.67
C ARG A 292 22.98 -19.36 -19.37
N GLU A 293 21.80 -19.59 -19.96
CA GLU A 293 20.62 -18.77 -19.68
C GLU A 293 20.21 -18.84 -18.21
N PRO A 294 20.02 -17.70 -17.56
CA PRO A 294 19.51 -17.67 -16.19
C PRO A 294 18.07 -18.16 -16.16
N MET A 295 17.80 -19.07 -15.22
CA MET A 295 16.47 -19.59 -14.95
C MET A 295 16.01 -19.14 -13.57
N VAL A 296 14.79 -18.67 -13.48
CA VAL A 296 14.14 -18.28 -12.22
C VAL A 296 12.75 -18.90 -12.18
N ASP A 297 12.51 -19.81 -11.27
CA ASP A 297 11.22 -20.51 -11.08
C ASP A 297 10.62 -21.06 -12.40
N GLY A 298 11.47 -21.62 -13.28
CA GLY A 298 11.08 -22.19 -14.58
C GLY A 298 11.03 -21.20 -15.74
N TYR A 299 11.23 -19.90 -15.51
CA TYR A 299 11.29 -18.87 -16.55
C TYR A 299 12.73 -18.58 -16.96
N GLY A 300 12.95 -18.44 -18.25
CA GLY A 300 14.24 -18.10 -18.85
C GLY A 300 14.07 -17.25 -20.09
N GLY A 301 15.18 -16.71 -20.63
CA GLY A 301 15.12 -15.79 -21.76
C GLY A 301 14.69 -14.37 -21.39
N PHE A 302 15.00 -13.91 -20.17
CA PHE A 302 14.72 -12.54 -19.73
C PHE A 302 15.34 -11.53 -20.68
N LEU A 303 14.61 -10.45 -20.98
CA LEU A 303 15.06 -9.44 -21.94
C LEU A 303 16.32 -8.69 -21.48
N PHE A 304 16.42 -8.43 -20.18
CA PHE A 304 17.47 -7.58 -19.60
C PHE A 304 18.33 -8.34 -18.61
N LEU A 305 19.61 -8.41 -18.90
CA LEU A 305 20.60 -9.07 -18.05
C LEU A 305 21.66 -8.06 -17.60
N ASP A 306 22.10 -8.18 -16.36
CA ASP A 306 23.22 -7.42 -15.81
C ASP A 306 24.57 -7.93 -16.36
N LYS A 307 25.67 -7.28 -15.93
CA LYS A 307 27.03 -7.68 -16.34
C LYS A 307 27.42 -9.11 -15.95
N ASN A 308 26.74 -9.67 -14.95
CA ASN A 308 26.97 -11.04 -14.45
C ASN A 308 26.03 -12.06 -15.08
N GLY A 309 25.22 -11.66 -16.08
CA GLY A 309 24.24 -12.53 -16.74
C GLY A 309 23.00 -12.82 -15.89
N ARG A 310 22.72 -12.02 -14.84
CA ARG A 310 21.52 -12.17 -14.00
C ARG A 310 20.43 -11.25 -14.50
N PRO A 311 19.13 -11.61 -14.34
CA PRO A 311 18.04 -10.74 -14.72
C PRO A 311 18.08 -9.42 -13.96
N MET A 312 17.88 -8.32 -14.65
CA MET A 312 17.80 -6.99 -14.03
C MET A 312 16.47 -6.84 -13.29
N VAL A 313 16.50 -6.27 -12.09
CA VAL A 313 15.33 -6.03 -11.23
C VAL A 313 15.04 -4.53 -11.09
N ALA A 314 13.88 -4.17 -10.56
CA ALA A 314 13.38 -2.81 -10.42
C ALA A 314 14.45 -1.80 -9.93
N LEU A 315 15.24 -2.17 -8.91
CA LEU A 315 16.26 -1.29 -8.34
C LEU A 315 17.34 -0.85 -9.35
N HIS A 316 17.67 -1.69 -10.35
CA HIS A 316 18.62 -1.29 -11.39
C HIS A 316 18.04 -0.13 -12.22
N TRP A 317 16.81 -0.27 -12.67
CA TRP A 317 16.12 0.71 -13.49
C TRP A 317 15.85 2.02 -12.75
N GLU A 318 15.45 1.93 -11.48
CA GLU A 318 15.27 3.12 -10.62
C GLU A 318 16.57 3.90 -10.50
N LYS A 319 17.71 3.23 -10.25
CA LYS A 319 19.01 3.87 -10.14
C LYS A 319 19.49 4.44 -11.46
N TYR A 320 19.34 3.73 -12.57
CA TYR A 320 19.78 4.24 -13.87
C TYR A 320 18.97 5.46 -14.31
N MET A 321 17.66 5.47 -14.13
CA MET A 321 16.83 6.65 -14.38
C MET A 321 17.22 7.81 -13.47
N GLN A 322 17.42 7.55 -12.18
CA GLN A 322 17.84 8.56 -11.23
C GLN A 322 19.18 9.20 -11.63
N HIS A 323 20.19 8.37 -11.90
CA HIS A 323 21.53 8.87 -12.25
C HIS A 323 21.54 9.60 -13.62
N ALA A 324 20.77 9.12 -14.61
CA ALA A 324 20.63 9.79 -15.90
C ALA A 324 20.01 11.17 -15.72
N ARG A 325 18.92 11.29 -14.95
CA ARG A 325 18.30 12.58 -14.62
C ARG A 325 19.24 13.49 -13.83
N GLU A 326 19.94 12.97 -12.83
CA GLU A 326 20.90 13.75 -12.05
C GLU A 326 22.05 14.27 -12.91
N LYS A 327 22.50 13.49 -13.91
CA LYS A 327 23.49 13.93 -14.89
C LYS A 327 22.92 15.05 -15.75
N TYR A 328 21.72 14.87 -16.32
CA TYR A 328 21.04 15.92 -17.07
C TYR A 328 20.95 17.22 -16.25
N ASN A 329 20.49 17.12 -15.01
CA ASN A 329 20.29 18.27 -14.13
C ASN A 329 21.60 18.99 -13.73
N ARG A 330 22.75 18.32 -13.82
CA ARG A 330 24.06 18.97 -13.64
C ARG A 330 24.54 19.72 -14.91
N GLU A 331 24.12 19.24 -16.07
CA GLU A 331 24.59 19.77 -17.37
C GLU A 331 23.65 20.82 -17.95
N HIS A 332 22.41 20.94 -17.43
CA HIS A 332 21.37 21.83 -17.95
C HIS A 332 20.83 22.77 -16.89
N LEU A 333 20.48 23.99 -17.27
CA LEU A 333 19.86 25.00 -16.40
C LEU A 333 18.41 24.59 -16.02
N LEU A 334 17.66 24.09 -17.00
CA LEU A 334 16.28 23.60 -16.76
C LEU A 334 16.34 22.20 -16.16
N GLN A 335 15.84 22.10 -14.94
CA GLN A 335 15.88 20.87 -14.17
C GLN A 335 14.70 19.95 -14.50
N LEU A 336 14.99 18.68 -14.79
CA LEU A 336 13.94 17.64 -14.91
C LEU A 336 13.41 17.24 -13.54
N PRO A 337 12.09 17.03 -13.44
CA PRO A 337 11.47 16.53 -12.21
C PRO A 337 11.96 15.10 -11.91
N PRO A 338 11.62 14.53 -10.72
CA PRO A 338 11.93 13.15 -10.41
C PRO A 338 11.30 12.17 -11.42
N ILE A 339 12.13 11.44 -12.18
CA ILE A 339 11.71 10.42 -13.14
C ILE A 339 12.06 9.04 -12.58
N THR A 340 11.05 8.20 -12.46
CA THR A 340 11.17 6.81 -11.98
C THR A 340 10.26 5.91 -12.83
N PRO A 341 10.44 4.58 -12.83
CA PRO A 341 9.55 3.69 -13.57
C PRO A 341 8.07 3.85 -13.20
N HIS A 342 7.78 4.17 -11.94
CA HIS A 342 6.40 4.46 -11.52
C HIS A 342 5.88 5.79 -12.07
N VAL A 343 6.75 6.79 -12.19
CA VAL A 343 6.41 8.07 -12.83
C VAL A 343 6.15 7.86 -14.33
N CYS A 344 6.97 7.06 -15.04
CA CYS A 344 6.72 6.72 -16.44
C CYS A 344 5.34 6.08 -16.62
N ARG A 345 4.99 5.12 -15.77
CA ARG A 345 3.67 4.50 -15.79
C ARG A 345 2.55 5.51 -15.50
N HIS A 346 2.75 6.41 -14.54
CA HIS A 346 1.78 7.47 -14.24
C HIS A 346 1.61 8.42 -15.42
N THR A 347 2.71 8.82 -16.07
CA THR A 347 2.73 9.66 -17.26
C THR A 347 1.96 9.00 -18.40
N TYR A 348 2.23 7.71 -18.69
CA TYR A 348 1.47 6.97 -19.70
C TYR A 348 -0.04 7.01 -19.40
N CYS A 349 -0.43 6.71 -18.17
CA CYS A 349 -1.83 6.69 -17.76
C CYS A 349 -2.49 8.07 -17.94
N THR A 350 -1.80 9.14 -17.56
CA THR A 350 -2.27 10.53 -17.69
C THR A 350 -2.38 10.94 -19.17
N ASN A 351 -1.38 10.61 -19.98
CA ASN A 351 -1.36 10.95 -21.40
C ASN A 351 -2.51 10.23 -22.14
N MET A 352 -2.76 8.95 -21.84
CA MET A 352 -3.88 8.20 -22.44
C MET A 352 -5.24 8.75 -21.98
N ALA A 353 -5.37 9.14 -20.72
CA ALA A 353 -6.57 9.78 -20.21
C ALA A 353 -6.83 11.12 -20.90
N ASN A 354 -5.81 11.98 -21.01
CA ASN A 354 -5.89 13.29 -21.68
C ASN A 354 -6.16 13.18 -23.18
N SER A 355 -5.76 12.06 -23.81
CA SER A 355 -6.08 11.74 -25.20
C SER A 355 -7.51 11.20 -25.38
N GLY A 356 -8.32 11.14 -24.31
CA GLY A 356 -9.72 10.71 -24.35
C GLY A 356 -9.91 9.20 -24.41
N MET A 357 -8.93 8.40 -23.97
CA MET A 357 -9.11 6.95 -23.89
C MET A 357 -10.24 6.59 -22.93
N ASN A 358 -11.07 5.61 -23.30
CA ASN A 358 -12.13 5.12 -22.42
C ASN A 358 -11.53 4.63 -21.07
N PRO A 359 -12.07 5.06 -19.91
CA PRO A 359 -11.55 4.69 -18.59
C PRO A 359 -11.47 3.18 -18.32
N LYS A 360 -12.41 2.38 -18.88
CA LYS A 360 -12.40 0.92 -18.78
C LYS A 360 -11.27 0.29 -19.60
N THR A 361 -11.03 0.80 -20.80
CA THR A 361 -9.89 0.39 -21.63
C THR A 361 -8.57 0.72 -20.93
N LEU A 362 -8.46 1.94 -20.38
CA LEU A 362 -7.27 2.36 -19.64
C LEU A 362 -7.08 1.52 -18.37
N GLN A 363 -8.15 1.20 -17.63
CA GLN A 363 -8.11 0.29 -16.48
C GLN A 363 -7.51 -1.06 -16.88
N TYR A 364 -7.95 -1.63 -18.01
CA TYR A 364 -7.45 -2.90 -18.54
C TYR A 364 -5.97 -2.80 -18.90
N LEU A 365 -5.56 -1.82 -19.71
CA LEU A 365 -4.16 -1.62 -20.11
C LEU A 365 -3.24 -1.45 -18.91
N MET A 366 -3.68 -0.68 -17.90
CA MET A 366 -2.94 -0.47 -16.67
C MET A 366 -2.98 -1.69 -15.73
N GLY A 367 -3.93 -2.62 -15.89
CA GLY A 367 -4.11 -3.74 -14.97
C GLY A 367 -4.46 -3.27 -13.55
N HIS A 368 -5.32 -2.25 -13.44
CA HIS A 368 -5.83 -1.79 -12.15
C HIS A 368 -7.01 -2.65 -11.72
N SER A 369 -6.94 -3.22 -10.51
CA SER A 369 -8.03 -4.03 -9.95
C SER A 369 -9.25 -3.20 -9.59
N ASP A 370 -9.03 -1.93 -9.21
CA ASP A 370 -10.07 -0.97 -8.86
C ASP A 370 -10.08 0.18 -9.90
N ILE A 371 -11.26 0.44 -10.46
CA ILE A 371 -11.48 1.52 -11.44
C ILE A 371 -11.22 2.91 -10.82
N SER A 372 -11.44 3.08 -9.52
CA SER A 372 -11.22 4.35 -8.83
C SER A 372 -9.80 4.87 -9.00
N VAL A 373 -8.80 3.96 -9.05
CA VAL A 373 -7.40 4.30 -9.30
C VAL A 373 -7.21 4.96 -10.68
N THR A 374 -7.94 4.49 -11.68
CA THR A 374 -7.92 5.07 -13.03
C THR A 374 -8.73 6.36 -13.07
N LEU A 375 -9.94 6.37 -12.50
CA LEU A 375 -10.83 7.54 -12.49
C LEU A 375 -10.23 8.75 -11.78
N ASN A 376 -9.40 8.54 -10.76
CA ASN A 376 -8.69 9.63 -10.08
C ASN A 376 -7.79 10.47 -11.01
N ILE A 377 -7.46 9.98 -12.20
CA ILE A 377 -6.71 10.74 -13.20
C ILE A 377 -7.64 11.62 -14.03
N TYR A 378 -8.90 11.23 -14.19
CA TYR A 378 -9.93 11.98 -14.91
C TYR A 378 -10.63 13.08 -14.07
N THR A 379 -10.27 13.21 -12.78
CA THR A 379 -10.98 14.11 -11.83
C THR A 379 -10.73 15.61 -12.05
N HIS A 380 -9.89 15.99 -12.99
CA HIS A 380 -9.59 17.40 -13.31
C HIS A 380 -10.32 17.93 -14.56
N THR A 381 -11.37 17.23 -15.01
CA THR A 381 -12.20 17.67 -16.15
C THR A 381 -13.08 18.85 -15.76
N GLY A 382 -12.86 19.99 -16.43
CA GLY A 382 -13.67 21.20 -16.29
C GLY A 382 -14.58 21.45 -17.50
N TYR A 383 -15.24 22.59 -17.51
CA TYR A 383 -16.12 23.02 -18.61
C TYR A 383 -15.41 23.02 -19.99
N ASP A 384 -14.16 23.50 -20.04
CA ASP A 384 -13.38 23.57 -21.27
C ASP A 384 -13.04 22.18 -21.84
N ASP A 385 -12.79 21.20 -20.97
CA ASP A 385 -12.53 19.82 -21.39
C ASP A 385 -13.82 19.16 -21.91
N ALA A 386 -14.95 19.42 -21.26
CA ALA A 386 -16.26 18.97 -21.73
C ALA A 386 -16.59 19.55 -23.12
N LYS A 387 -16.27 20.83 -23.35
CA LYS A 387 -16.47 21.49 -24.66
C LYS A 387 -15.60 20.88 -25.74
N LYS A 388 -14.33 20.62 -25.47
CA LYS A 388 -13.40 19.96 -26.40
C LYS A 388 -13.87 18.54 -26.75
N GLU A 389 -14.31 17.79 -25.74
CA GLU A 389 -14.78 16.41 -25.94
C GLU A 389 -16.06 16.35 -26.79
N LEU A 390 -17.01 17.28 -26.56
CA LEU A 390 -18.21 17.39 -27.40
C LEU A 390 -17.87 17.75 -28.83
N ALA A 391 -16.90 18.63 -29.08
CA ALA A 391 -16.44 18.96 -30.43
C ALA A 391 -15.83 17.73 -31.13
N ARG A 392 -14.94 16.99 -30.42
CA ARG A 392 -14.33 15.75 -30.93
C ARG A 392 -15.38 14.69 -31.28
N LEU A 393 -16.39 14.50 -30.44
CA LEU A 393 -17.46 13.54 -30.68
C LEU A 393 -18.36 13.95 -31.86
N LYS A 394 -18.52 15.25 -32.08
CA LYS A 394 -19.25 15.76 -33.25
C LYS A 394 -18.48 15.46 -34.53
N GLU A 395 -17.19 15.80 -34.59
CA GLU A 395 -16.32 15.51 -35.74
C GLU A 395 -16.30 14.02 -36.09
N ALA A 396 -16.16 13.14 -35.09
CA ALA A 396 -16.17 11.70 -35.28
C ALA A 396 -17.52 11.18 -35.83
N ARG A 397 -18.65 11.77 -35.42
CA ARG A 397 -19.97 11.44 -35.99
C ARG A 397 -20.09 11.90 -37.43
N ASP A 398 -19.68 13.12 -37.73
CA ASP A 398 -19.72 13.68 -39.08
C ASP A 398 -18.84 12.86 -40.06
N GLU A 399 -17.68 12.38 -39.61
CA GLU A 399 -16.84 11.48 -40.41
C GLU A 399 -17.49 10.10 -40.67
N LEU A 400 -18.12 9.53 -39.65
CA LEU A 400 -18.84 8.26 -39.76
C LEU A 400 -20.03 8.36 -40.74
N GLU A 401 -20.76 9.47 -40.72
CA GLU A 401 -21.85 9.74 -41.66
C GLU A 401 -21.33 9.90 -43.09
N LYS A 402 -20.22 10.64 -43.27
CA LYS A 402 -19.57 10.75 -44.59
C LYS A 402 -19.14 9.39 -45.14
N LYS A 403 -18.51 8.54 -44.30
CA LYS A 403 -18.11 7.18 -44.69
C LYS A 403 -19.30 6.30 -45.06
N LYS A 404 -20.41 6.36 -44.32
CA LYS A 404 -21.65 5.63 -44.67
C LYS A 404 -22.24 6.08 -46.00
N PHE A 405 -22.26 7.39 -46.26
CA PHE A 405 -22.76 7.96 -47.48
C PHE A 405 -21.92 7.54 -48.70
N VAL A 406 -20.60 7.50 -48.58
CA VAL A 406 -19.68 7.03 -49.63
C VAL A 406 -19.88 5.54 -49.92
N THR A 407 -20.03 4.72 -48.87
CA THR A 407 -20.25 3.27 -49.00
C THR A 407 -21.60 2.97 -49.65
N GLN A 408 -22.66 3.71 -49.33
CA GLN A 408 -23.98 3.58 -49.98
C GLN A 408 -23.95 3.99 -51.45
N LYS A 409 -23.23 5.08 -51.81
CA LYS A 409 -23.04 5.49 -53.20
C LYS A 409 -22.28 4.44 -54.01
N HIS A 410 -21.22 3.84 -53.47
CA HIS A 410 -20.50 2.76 -54.13
C HIS A 410 -21.37 1.51 -54.35
N ALA A 411 -22.17 1.13 -53.34
CA ALA A 411 -23.10 0.01 -53.48
C ALA A 411 -24.19 0.23 -54.54
N GLN A 412 -24.69 1.47 -54.66
CA GLN A 412 -25.66 1.82 -55.71
C GLN A 412 -25.06 1.83 -57.13
N ILE A 413 -23.81 2.30 -57.29
CA ILE A 413 -23.11 2.31 -58.57
C ILE A 413 -22.80 0.87 -59.04
N THR A 414 -22.38 -0.01 -58.12
CA THR A 414 -22.11 -1.43 -58.43
C THR A 414 -23.40 -2.19 -58.83
N HIS A 415 -24.55 -1.80 -58.27
CA HIS A 415 -25.84 -2.43 -58.60
C HIS A 415 -26.35 -1.99 -59.98
N VAL A 416 -26.08 -0.77 -60.43
CA VAL A 416 -26.45 -0.26 -61.72
C VAL A 416 -25.56 -0.84 -62.84
N SER A 417 -24.30 -1.12 -62.59
CA SER A 417 -23.36 -1.74 -63.53
C SER A 417 -23.54 -3.26 -63.69
N LEU A 418 -24.36 -3.91 -62.87
CA LEU A 418 -24.72 -5.33 -63.02
C LEU A 418 -26.04 -5.58 -63.72
N ILE A 419 -26.78 -4.52 -64.10
CA ILE A 419 -28.11 -4.58 -64.79
C ILE A 419 -28.01 -4.03 -66.19
N SER A 420 -26.89 -3.45 -66.60
CA SER A 420 -26.57 -3.08 -67.99
C SER A 420 -25.64 -4.12 -68.63
#